data_07d164812758535afd75b05a28c88132
#
_entry.id   07d164812758535afd75b05a28c88132
#
_cell.length_a   1.000
_cell.length_b   1.000
_cell.length_c   1.000
_cell.angle_alpha   90.00
_cell.angle_beta   90.00
_cell.angle_gamma   90.00
#
_symmetry.space_group_name_H-M   'P 1'
#
loop_
_entity.id
_entity.type
_entity.pdbx_description
1 polymer ?
#
loop_
_entity_poly.entity_id
_entity_poly.type
_entity_poly.pdbx_seq_one_letter_code
_entity_poly.pdbx_strand_id
1 'polypeptide(L)'
;MDQFNVYKDMKARTNGEIYIGVVGPVRTGKSTFIKRFMNLMVLPNIEDENDRNRANDELPQSSSGKTIMTTEPKFVPNEAVSIKTEEGIELNVRLIDCVGYMVEGATGHMEGEEERLVKTPWFDYEIPFTKAAAIGTKKVITEHSTIGVVVTCDGSFGEIAAKQYEPAEEETIKQLKALKKPCLLYTSPSPRDGLL
;
A
#
# COMPACT_ATOMS: atom_id res chain seq x y z
N MET A 1 37.18 -7.83 -0.08
CA MET A 1 36.03 -7.30 0.69
C MET A 1 34.79 -7.58 -0.14
N ASP A 2 33.96 -8.51 0.31
CA ASP A 2 32.68 -8.74 -0.37
C ASP A 2 31.85 -7.46 -0.30
N GLN A 3 31.56 -6.91 -1.46
CA GLN A 3 30.71 -5.72 -1.58
C GLN A 3 29.32 -6.09 -1.01
N PHE A 4 28.86 -5.34 0.00
CA PHE A 4 27.57 -5.56 0.63
C PHE A 4 26.48 -5.49 -0.43
N ASN A 5 25.82 -6.62 -0.67
CA ASN A 5 24.75 -6.71 -1.66
C ASN A 5 23.41 -6.69 -0.94
N VAL A 6 22.70 -5.56 -1.06
CA VAL A 6 21.40 -5.32 -0.41
C VAL A 6 20.37 -6.39 -0.78
N TYR A 7 20.33 -6.82 -2.03
CA TYR A 7 19.35 -7.82 -2.48
C TYR A 7 19.62 -9.21 -1.89
N LYS A 8 20.90 -9.60 -1.76
CA LYS A 8 21.26 -10.86 -1.10
C LYS A 8 20.91 -10.84 0.40
N ASP A 9 21.14 -9.70 1.07
CA ASP A 9 20.77 -9.52 2.46
C ASP A 9 19.25 -9.57 2.64
N MET A 10 18.48 -8.88 1.78
CA MET A 10 17.02 -8.93 1.77
C MET A 10 16.52 -10.36 1.56
N LYS A 11 17.03 -11.07 0.55
CA LYS A 11 16.66 -12.47 0.29
C LYS A 11 16.93 -13.37 1.49
N ALA A 12 18.06 -13.20 2.16
CA ALA A 12 18.41 -13.99 3.34
C ALA A 12 17.48 -13.72 4.54
N ARG A 13 17.09 -12.46 4.76
CA ARG A 13 16.22 -12.05 5.87
C ARG A 13 14.76 -12.40 5.67
N THR A 14 14.28 -12.41 4.44
CA THR A 14 12.86 -12.60 4.09
C THR A 14 12.58 -13.97 3.47
N ASN A 15 13.58 -14.84 3.37
CA ASN A 15 13.52 -16.09 2.62
C ASN A 15 13.12 -15.88 1.15
N GLY A 16 13.50 -14.72 0.59
CA GLY A 16 13.17 -14.33 -0.77
C GLY A 16 11.75 -13.73 -0.96
N GLU A 17 10.96 -13.65 0.10
CA GLU A 17 9.61 -13.08 0.04
C GLU A 17 9.61 -11.62 0.49
N ILE A 18 9.12 -10.72 -0.35
CA ILE A 18 9.03 -9.29 -0.10
C ILE A 18 7.58 -8.86 -0.16
N TYR A 19 7.02 -8.58 1.01
CA TYR A 19 5.67 -8.05 1.15
C TYR A 19 5.73 -6.55 1.42
N ILE A 20 5.37 -5.75 0.43
CA ILE A 20 5.41 -4.28 0.49
C ILE A 20 4.05 -3.77 0.93
N GLY A 21 3.93 -3.36 2.18
CA GLY A 21 2.73 -2.70 2.69
C GLY A 21 2.68 -1.24 2.24
N VAL A 22 1.72 -0.90 1.40
CA VAL A 22 1.50 0.48 0.96
C VAL A 22 0.47 1.12 1.88
N VAL A 23 0.95 1.92 2.83
CA VAL A 23 0.19 2.41 3.98
C VAL A 23 0.20 3.94 4.06
N GLY A 24 -0.47 4.51 5.03
CA GLY A 24 -0.52 5.97 5.20
C GLY A 24 -1.94 6.52 5.23
N PRO A 25 -2.12 7.84 5.15
CA PRO A 25 -3.44 8.47 5.17
C PRO A 25 -4.33 8.04 3.99
N VAL A 26 -5.64 8.13 4.16
CA VAL A 26 -6.60 7.89 3.09
C VAL A 26 -6.43 8.92 1.96
N ARG A 27 -6.77 8.54 0.72
CA ARG A 27 -6.76 9.43 -0.46
C ARG A 27 -5.41 10.06 -0.85
N THR A 28 -4.32 9.42 -0.47
CA THR A 28 -2.95 9.87 -0.83
C THR A 28 -2.41 9.23 -2.12
N GLY A 29 -3.22 8.47 -2.86
CA GLY A 29 -2.78 7.83 -4.11
C GLY A 29 -2.11 6.47 -3.93
N LYS A 30 -2.33 5.76 -2.79
CA LYS A 30 -1.76 4.43 -2.53
C LYS A 30 -1.97 3.43 -3.66
N SER A 31 -3.21 3.25 -4.09
CA SER A 31 -3.55 2.32 -5.17
C SER A 31 -2.95 2.74 -6.52
N THR A 32 -2.80 4.05 -6.76
CA THR A 32 -2.10 4.58 -7.93
C THR A 32 -0.61 4.26 -7.88
N PHE A 33 0.01 4.44 -6.71
CA PHE A 33 1.40 4.05 -6.48
C PHE A 33 1.59 2.55 -6.74
N ILE A 34 0.73 1.69 -6.18
CA ILE A 34 0.78 0.23 -6.41
C ILE A 34 0.73 -0.09 -7.90
N LYS A 35 -0.25 0.48 -8.61
CA LYS A 35 -0.41 0.26 -10.05
C LYS A 35 0.86 0.65 -10.84
N ARG A 36 1.42 1.82 -10.55
CA ARG A 36 2.65 2.29 -11.22
C ARG A 36 3.85 1.43 -10.86
N PHE A 37 4.03 1.11 -9.59
CA PHE A 37 5.12 0.26 -9.14
C PHE A 37 5.07 -1.12 -9.83
N MET A 38 3.89 -1.73 -9.87
CA MET A 38 3.69 -3.00 -10.56
C MET A 38 4.04 -2.90 -12.04
N ASN A 39 3.53 -1.88 -12.74
CA ASN A 39 3.76 -1.71 -14.17
C ASN A 39 5.24 -1.45 -14.51
N LEU A 40 5.96 -0.73 -13.68
CA LEU A 40 7.33 -0.31 -13.98
C LEU A 40 8.38 -1.28 -13.45
N MET A 41 8.13 -1.89 -12.28
CA MET A 41 9.15 -2.64 -11.56
C MET A 41 8.89 -4.13 -11.46
N VAL A 42 7.63 -4.56 -11.49
CA VAL A 42 7.28 -5.96 -11.26
C VAL A 42 6.92 -6.67 -12.55
N LEU A 43 5.90 -6.21 -13.28
CA LEU A 43 5.41 -6.88 -14.49
C LEU A 43 6.49 -7.09 -15.57
N PRO A 44 7.39 -6.12 -15.84
CA PRO A 44 8.45 -6.34 -16.84
C PRO A 44 9.46 -7.42 -16.46
N ASN A 45 9.57 -7.74 -15.16
CA ASN A 45 10.53 -8.72 -14.63
C ASN A 45 9.91 -10.10 -14.34
N ILE A 46 8.64 -10.31 -14.66
CA ILE A 46 7.97 -11.62 -14.60
C ILE A 46 8.30 -12.37 -15.90
N GLU A 47 8.99 -13.50 -15.80
CA GLU A 47 9.38 -14.31 -16.98
C GLU A 47 8.18 -15.06 -17.57
N ASP A 48 7.30 -15.63 -16.71
CA ASP A 48 6.12 -16.37 -17.15
C ASP A 48 5.01 -15.42 -17.63
N GLU A 49 4.54 -15.64 -18.87
CA GLU A 49 3.51 -14.79 -19.49
C GLU A 49 2.14 -14.91 -18.81
N ASN A 50 1.77 -16.10 -18.34
CA ASN A 50 0.49 -16.32 -17.66
C ASN A 50 0.49 -15.63 -16.30
N ASP A 51 1.59 -15.74 -15.55
CA ASP A 51 1.76 -15.04 -14.27
C ASP A 51 1.75 -13.52 -14.45
N ARG A 52 2.38 -13.03 -15.52
CA ARG A 52 2.37 -11.59 -15.85
C ARG A 52 0.98 -11.08 -16.20
N ASN A 53 0.22 -11.83 -17.03
CA ASN A 53 -1.15 -11.47 -17.39
C ASN A 53 -2.07 -11.49 -16.16
N ARG A 54 -1.99 -12.54 -15.35
CA ARG A 54 -2.73 -12.63 -14.09
C ARG A 54 -2.42 -11.45 -13.17
N ALA A 55 -1.15 -11.15 -12.93
CA ALA A 55 -0.74 -10.03 -12.10
C ALA A 55 -1.21 -8.68 -12.63
N ASN A 56 -1.26 -8.50 -13.96
CA ASN A 56 -1.79 -7.31 -14.60
C ASN A 56 -3.31 -7.16 -14.38
N ASP A 57 -4.07 -8.25 -14.48
CA ASP A 57 -5.53 -8.23 -14.30
C ASP A 57 -5.93 -7.94 -12.84
N GLU A 58 -5.06 -8.25 -11.89
CA GLU A 58 -5.27 -8.03 -10.47
C GLU A 58 -4.89 -6.60 -9.99
N LEU A 59 -4.37 -5.75 -10.89
CA LEU A 59 -4.00 -4.38 -10.54
C LEU A 59 -5.20 -3.57 -10.04
N PRO A 60 -4.96 -2.66 -9.06
CA PRO A 60 -6.01 -1.76 -8.60
C PRO A 60 -6.55 -0.92 -9.76
N GLN A 61 -7.87 -0.91 -9.92
CA GLN A 61 -8.51 0.01 -10.84
C GLN A 61 -8.48 1.41 -10.21
N SER A 62 -8.05 2.41 -10.98
CA SER A 62 -8.12 3.80 -10.57
C SER A 62 -9.58 4.20 -10.45
N SER A 63 -10.10 4.22 -9.23
CA SER A 63 -11.47 4.71 -9.00
C SER A 63 -11.45 6.24 -9.00
N SER A 64 -12.07 6.84 -10.00
CA SER A 64 -12.46 8.26 -9.95
C SER A 64 -13.62 8.49 -8.97
N GLY A 65 -14.10 7.44 -8.32
CA GLY A 65 -15.25 7.47 -7.42
C GLY A 65 -14.93 8.05 -6.05
N LYS A 66 -15.89 8.79 -5.49
CA LYS A 66 -15.81 9.35 -4.13
C LYS A 66 -15.96 8.29 -3.03
N THR A 67 -16.52 7.11 -3.36
CA THR A 67 -16.83 6.08 -2.37
C THR A 67 -15.67 5.08 -2.24
N ILE A 68 -15.27 4.79 -1.01
CA ILE A 68 -14.30 3.75 -0.69
C ILE A 68 -15.07 2.42 -0.55
N MET A 69 -14.75 1.44 -1.40
CA MET A 69 -15.57 0.22 -1.55
C MET A 69 -15.25 -0.87 -0.53
N THR A 70 -14.01 -0.99 -0.08
CA THR A 70 -13.58 -2.06 0.85
C THR A 70 -12.68 -1.52 1.95
N THR A 71 -12.75 -2.13 3.11
CA THR A 71 -11.90 -1.84 4.28
C THR A 71 -10.82 -2.89 4.49
N GLU A 72 -10.93 -4.01 3.79
CA GLU A 72 -9.98 -5.11 3.90
C GLU A 72 -8.70 -4.82 3.11
N PRO A 73 -7.52 -5.23 3.64
CA PRO A 73 -6.29 -5.23 2.87
C PRO A 73 -6.44 -6.09 1.62
N LYS A 74 -5.95 -5.57 0.50
CA LYS A 74 -5.93 -6.27 -0.77
C LYS A 74 -4.49 -6.59 -1.16
N PHE A 75 -4.21 -7.85 -1.38
CA PHE A 75 -2.93 -8.29 -1.91
C PHE A 75 -2.88 -8.12 -3.43
N VAL A 76 -1.77 -7.59 -3.94
CA VAL A 76 -1.57 -7.28 -5.36
C VAL A 76 -0.18 -7.75 -5.81
N PRO A 77 -0.07 -8.78 -6.61
CA PRO A 77 -1.14 -9.72 -6.95
C PRO A 77 -1.56 -10.58 -5.76
N ASN A 78 -2.66 -11.35 -5.88
CA ASN A 78 -3.13 -12.25 -4.81
C ASN A 78 -2.10 -13.28 -4.41
N GLU A 79 -1.36 -13.83 -5.36
CA GLU A 79 -0.20 -14.68 -5.12
C GLU A 79 1.08 -13.93 -5.47
N ALA A 80 2.12 -14.10 -4.66
CA ALA A 80 3.39 -13.46 -4.92
C ALA A 80 3.96 -13.91 -6.28
N VAL A 81 4.57 -12.98 -7.00
CA VAL A 81 5.20 -13.25 -8.29
C VAL A 81 6.71 -13.20 -8.16
N SER A 82 7.37 -14.15 -8.82
CA SER A 82 8.82 -14.19 -8.90
C SER A 82 9.31 -13.15 -9.92
N ILE A 83 10.23 -12.32 -9.48
CA ILE A 83 10.95 -11.40 -10.34
C ILE A 83 12.44 -11.68 -10.26
N LYS A 84 13.15 -11.42 -11.34
CA LYS A 84 14.60 -11.54 -11.40
C LYS A 84 15.24 -10.17 -11.53
N THR A 85 16.13 -9.87 -10.60
CA THR A 85 16.89 -8.61 -10.65
C THR A 85 17.96 -8.67 -11.74
N GLU A 86 18.49 -7.51 -12.15
CA GLU A 86 19.62 -7.43 -13.10
C GLU A 86 20.86 -8.23 -12.62
N GLU A 87 21.01 -8.41 -11.30
CA GLU A 87 22.06 -9.22 -10.69
C GLU A 87 21.74 -10.73 -10.67
N GLY A 88 20.61 -11.16 -11.23
CA GLY A 88 20.17 -12.54 -11.28
C GLY A 88 19.61 -13.09 -9.96
N ILE A 89 19.27 -12.24 -9.00
CA ILE A 89 18.66 -12.64 -7.74
C ILE A 89 17.15 -12.74 -7.92
N GLU A 90 16.58 -13.88 -7.59
CA GLU A 90 15.14 -14.10 -7.61
C GLU A 90 14.51 -13.67 -6.30
N LEU A 91 13.41 -12.90 -6.41
CA LEU A 91 12.62 -12.39 -5.29
C LEU A 91 11.14 -12.61 -5.58
N ASN A 92 10.40 -13.08 -4.58
CA ASN A 92 8.95 -13.14 -4.65
C ASN A 92 8.35 -11.85 -4.09
N VAL A 93 7.68 -11.09 -4.95
CA VAL A 93 7.17 -9.77 -4.60
C VAL A 93 5.64 -9.77 -4.55
N ARG A 94 5.11 -9.07 -3.56
CA ARG A 94 3.69 -8.85 -3.35
C ARG A 94 3.47 -7.50 -2.69
N LEU A 95 2.58 -6.70 -3.24
CA LEU A 95 2.18 -5.44 -2.62
C LEU A 95 0.88 -5.66 -1.85
N ILE A 96 0.63 -4.80 -0.86
CA ILE A 96 -0.57 -4.87 -0.04
C ILE A 96 -1.18 -3.48 0.01
N ASP A 97 -2.36 -3.35 -0.60
CA ASP A 97 -3.16 -2.12 -0.55
C ASP A 97 -4.05 -2.10 0.68
N CYS A 98 -4.31 -0.93 1.22
CA CYS A 98 -5.27 -0.71 2.28
C CYS A 98 -5.92 0.68 2.15
N VAL A 99 -6.99 0.89 2.86
CA VAL A 99 -7.69 2.19 2.89
C VAL A 99 -6.77 3.29 3.40
N GLY A 100 -6.06 3.02 4.47
CA GLY A 100 -5.27 4.01 5.21
C GLY A 100 -6.04 4.60 6.40
N TYR A 101 -5.34 5.38 7.21
CA TYR A 101 -5.95 6.12 8.32
C TYR A 101 -6.80 7.27 7.81
N MET A 102 -7.99 7.41 8.38
CA MET A 102 -8.88 8.51 8.03
C MET A 102 -8.28 9.85 8.47
N VAL A 103 -8.54 10.88 7.68
CA VAL A 103 -8.10 12.26 7.93
C VAL A 103 -9.30 13.19 7.90
N GLU A 104 -9.19 14.32 8.56
CA GLU A 104 -10.23 15.34 8.54
C GLU A 104 -10.48 15.85 7.12
N GLY A 105 -11.76 15.98 6.74
CA GLY A 105 -12.16 16.35 5.38
C GLY A 105 -12.23 15.19 4.38
N ALA A 106 -11.80 13.98 4.74
CA ALA A 106 -11.97 12.84 3.87
C ALA A 106 -13.45 12.46 3.73
N THR A 107 -13.90 12.22 2.50
CA THR A 107 -15.26 11.81 2.17
C THR A 107 -15.34 10.32 1.83
N GLY A 108 -16.57 9.76 1.82
CA GLY A 108 -16.83 8.38 1.39
C GLY A 108 -16.95 7.36 2.53
N HIS A 109 -16.89 7.81 3.79
CA HIS A 109 -17.13 7.03 4.99
C HIS A 109 -18.51 7.26 5.61
N MET A 110 -19.25 8.26 5.10
CA MET A 110 -20.59 8.61 5.57
C MET A 110 -21.66 8.07 4.62
N GLU A 111 -22.82 7.75 5.17
CA GLU A 111 -24.07 7.46 4.47
C GLU A 111 -25.16 8.36 5.04
N GLY A 112 -25.46 9.43 4.30
CA GLY A 112 -26.24 10.56 4.84
C GLY A 112 -25.50 11.29 5.94
N GLU A 113 -26.11 11.42 7.13
CA GLU A 113 -25.52 12.07 8.31
C GLU A 113 -24.82 11.10 9.26
N GLU A 114 -24.93 9.80 9.02
CA GLU A 114 -24.34 8.75 9.87
C GLU A 114 -23.09 8.14 9.24
N GLU A 115 -22.21 7.65 10.10
CA GLU A 115 -21.05 6.90 9.66
C GLU A 115 -21.47 5.51 9.15
N ARG A 116 -20.97 5.15 8.00
CA ARG A 116 -21.24 3.87 7.36
C ARG A 116 -20.74 2.71 8.23
N LEU A 117 -21.63 1.73 8.46
CA LEU A 117 -21.27 0.48 9.11
C LEU A 117 -20.84 -0.55 8.05
N VAL A 118 -19.82 -1.33 8.35
CA VAL A 118 -19.25 -2.32 7.43
C VAL A 118 -18.99 -3.65 8.14
N LYS A 119 -19.19 -4.74 7.41
CA LYS A 119 -18.74 -6.07 7.82
C LYS A 119 -17.24 -6.21 7.54
N THR A 120 -16.57 -6.92 8.42
CA THR A 120 -15.14 -7.23 8.27
C THR A 120 -14.89 -8.68 8.66
N PRO A 121 -13.82 -9.33 8.18
CA PRO A 121 -13.49 -10.70 8.60
C PRO A 121 -13.11 -10.84 10.08
N TRP A 122 -12.91 -9.72 10.77
CA TRP A 122 -12.40 -9.71 12.14
C TRP A 122 -13.49 -9.67 13.22
N PHE A 123 -14.73 -9.39 12.82
CA PHE A 123 -15.88 -9.29 13.74
C PHE A 123 -17.12 -9.88 13.12
N ASP A 124 -17.94 -10.54 13.95
CA ASP A 124 -19.24 -11.11 13.56
C ASP A 124 -20.36 -10.05 13.48
N TYR A 125 -20.04 -8.80 13.81
CA TYR A 125 -20.96 -7.67 13.78
C TYR A 125 -20.36 -6.52 12.94
N GLU A 126 -21.22 -5.62 12.48
CA GLU A 126 -20.81 -4.43 11.73
C GLU A 126 -20.15 -3.41 12.65
N ILE A 127 -19.11 -2.76 12.14
CA ILE A 127 -18.36 -1.71 12.84
C ILE A 127 -18.28 -0.44 11.98
N PRO A 128 -18.05 0.73 12.59
CA PRO A 128 -17.85 1.96 11.85
C PRO A 128 -16.71 1.83 10.82
N PHE A 129 -16.91 2.43 9.64
CA PHE A 129 -15.96 2.38 8.53
C PHE A 129 -14.57 2.86 8.93
N THR A 130 -14.47 3.97 9.67
CA THR A 130 -13.20 4.53 10.13
C THR A 130 -12.43 3.55 11.01
N LYS A 131 -13.15 2.83 11.89
CA LYS A 131 -12.57 1.79 12.74
C LYS A 131 -12.08 0.60 11.91
N ALA A 132 -12.86 0.17 10.94
CA ALA A 132 -12.48 -0.93 10.04
C ALA A 132 -11.24 -0.57 9.21
N ALA A 133 -11.19 0.64 8.65
CA ALA A 133 -10.05 1.15 7.90
C ALA A 133 -8.76 1.21 8.74
N ALA A 134 -8.88 1.69 9.99
CA ALA A 134 -7.75 1.73 10.92
C ALA A 134 -7.24 0.34 11.28
N ILE A 135 -8.13 -0.62 11.56
CA ILE A 135 -7.77 -2.01 11.86
C ILE A 135 -7.09 -2.65 10.65
N GLY A 136 -7.66 -2.52 9.45
CA GLY A 136 -7.07 -3.07 8.23
C GLY A 136 -5.68 -2.51 7.95
N THR A 137 -5.51 -1.18 8.08
CA THR A 137 -4.20 -0.52 7.93
C THR A 137 -3.20 -1.02 8.97
N LYS A 138 -3.61 -1.11 10.24
CA LYS A 138 -2.76 -1.64 11.30
C LYS A 138 -2.33 -3.08 11.02
N LYS A 139 -3.23 -3.95 10.53
CA LYS A 139 -2.90 -5.33 10.17
C LYS A 139 -1.87 -5.40 9.04
N VAL A 140 -1.96 -4.54 8.02
CA VAL A 140 -0.91 -4.45 6.99
C VAL A 140 0.42 -4.11 7.63
N ILE A 141 0.47 -3.12 8.52
CA ILE A 141 1.70 -2.72 9.20
C ILE A 141 2.25 -3.83 10.09
N THR A 142 1.40 -4.49 10.91
CA THR A 142 1.86 -5.42 11.95
C THR A 142 2.07 -6.84 11.44
N GLU A 143 1.16 -7.35 10.62
CA GLU A 143 1.05 -8.77 10.31
C GLU A 143 1.49 -9.12 8.88
N HIS A 144 1.21 -8.24 7.89
CA HIS A 144 1.28 -8.65 6.49
C HIS A 144 2.50 -8.12 5.74
N SER A 145 3.10 -7.01 6.16
CA SER A 145 4.22 -6.40 5.43
C SER A 145 5.58 -6.73 6.04
N THR A 146 6.58 -6.91 5.18
CA THR A 146 8.00 -6.94 5.58
C THR A 146 8.66 -5.56 5.47
N ILE A 147 8.15 -4.74 4.55
CA ILE A 147 8.60 -3.37 4.30
C ILE A 147 7.36 -2.46 4.21
N GLY A 148 7.44 -1.25 4.78
CA GLY A 148 6.40 -0.24 4.66
C GLY A 148 6.75 0.83 3.63
N VAL A 149 5.81 1.14 2.72
CA VAL A 149 5.85 2.36 1.91
C VAL A 149 4.74 3.27 2.40
N VAL A 150 5.11 4.34 3.07
CA VAL A 150 4.17 5.34 3.58
C VAL A 150 3.91 6.33 2.47
N VAL A 151 2.70 6.32 1.93
CA VAL A 151 2.27 7.26 0.88
C VAL A 151 1.50 8.38 1.53
N THR A 152 2.04 9.59 1.46
CA THR A 152 1.40 10.83 1.91
C THR A 152 1.10 11.76 0.72
N CYS A 153 0.57 12.94 1.00
CA CYS A 153 0.20 13.94 -0.02
C CYS A 153 0.62 15.33 0.42
N ASP A 154 1.11 16.12 -0.52
CA ASP A 154 1.47 17.52 -0.31
C ASP A 154 0.26 18.48 -0.37
N GLY A 155 -0.96 17.95 -0.56
CA GLY A 155 -2.19 18.72 -0.68
C GLY A 155 -2.40 19.39 -2.03
N SER A 156 -1.54 19.14 -3.03
CA SER A 156 -1.66 19.75 -4.35
C SER A 156 -2.76 19.14 -5.23
N PHE A 157 -3.31 18.00 -4.83
CA PHE A 157 -4.46 17.37 -5.50
C PHE A 157 -5.52 16.95 -4.49
N GLY A 158 -6.77 16.95 -4.93
CA GLY A 158 -7.92 16.67 -4.07
C GLY A 158 -8.37 17.87 -3.26
N GLU A 159 -9.24 17.64 -2.28
CA GLU A 159 -9.90 18.67 -1.48
C GLU A 159 -9.33 18.77 -0.05
N ILE A 160 -8.30 17.98 0.28
CA ILE A 160 -7.73 17.88 1.63
C ILE A 160 -6.38 18.60 1.67
N ALA A 161 -6.24 19.55 2.58
CA ALA A 161 -5.00 20.30 2.73
C ALA A 161 -3.87 19.42 3.32
N ALA A 162 -2.62 19.70 2.94
CA ALA A 162 -1.43 18.96 3.37
C ALA A 162 -1.38 18.71 4.89
N LYS A 163 -1.65 19.73 5.68
CA LYS A 163 -1.62 19.67 7.15
C LYS A 163 -2.58 18.63 7.75
N GLN A 164 -3.66 18.31 7.06
CA GLN A 164 -4.63 17.32 7.54
C GLN A 164 -4.11 15.88 7.42
N TYR A 165 -3.11 15.65 6.58
CA TYR A 165 -2.47 14.34 6.45
C TYR A 165 -1.44 14.04 7.54
N GLU A 166 -0.82 15.07 8.14
CA GLU A 166 0.30 14.93 9.08
C GLU A 166 0.02 13.96 10.24
N PRO A 167 -1.12 14.04 10.98
CA PRO A 167 -1.35 13.14 12.10
C PRO A 167 -1.39 11.65 11.72
N ALA A 168 -2.00 11.34 10.58
CA ALA A 168 -2.11 9.97 10.08
C ALA A 168 -0.79 9.46 9.49
N GLU A 169 0.02 10.34 8.91
CA GLU A 169 1.37 10.06 8.46
C GLU A 169 2.28 9.73 9.65
N GLU A 170 2.32 10.60 10.66
CA GLU A 170 3.11 10.40 11.87
C GLU A 170 2.76 9.08 12.58
N GLU A 171 1.46 8.79 12.74
CA GLU A 171 0.99 7.54 13.36
C GLU A 171 1.47 6.32 12.57
N THR A 172 1.38 6.37 11.24
CA THR A 172 1.84 5.29 10.36
C THR A 172 3.35 5.04 10.51
N ILE A 173 4.14 6.11 10.47
CA ILE A 173 5.61 6.03 10.61
C ILE A 173 5.99 5.53 12.00
N LYS A 174 5.32 6.02 13.04
CA LYS A 174 5.55 5.60 14.43
C LYS A 174 5.32 4.09 14.62
N GLN A 175 4.23 3.56 14.06
CA GLN A 175 3.94 2.14 14.13
C GLN A 175 5.00 1.28 13.41
N LEU A 176 5.41 1.66 12.20
CA LEU A 176 6.46 0.95 11.47
C LEU A 176 7.80 0.98 12.22
N LYS A 177 8.19 2.14 12.75
CA LYS A 177 9.42 2.29 13.56
C LYS A 177 9.38 1.47 14.84
N ALA A 178 8.24 1.44 15.54
CA ALA A 178 8.07 0.63 16.76
C ALA A 178 8.29 -0.86 16.50
N LEU A 179 7.94 -1.34 15.31
CA LEU A 179 8.15 -2.72 14.87
C LEU A 179 9.53 -2.95 14.23
N LYS A 180 10.36 -1.91 14.16
CA LYS A 180 11.68 -1.94 13.47
C LYS A 180 11.57 -2.39 12.01
N LYS A 181 10.44 -2.15 11.37
CA LYS A 181 10.25 -2.44 9.95
C LYS A 181 10.88 -1.35 9.10
N PRO A 182 11.65 -1.70 8.05
CA PRO A 182 12.10 -0.71 7.08
C PRO A 182 10.91 0.03 6.49
N CYS A 183 11.01 1.35 6.38
CA CYS A 183 9.97 2.15 5.77
C CYS A 183 10.55 3.24 4.86
N LEU A 184 9.84 3.48 3.77
CA LEU A 184 10.08 4.57 2.84
C LEU A 184 8.91 5.54 2.90
N LEU A 185 9.18 6.84 2.97
CA LEU A 185 8.16 7.89 2.82
C LEU A 185 8.13 8.35 1.36
N TYR A 186 6.97 8.31 0.75
CA TYR A 186 6.69 8.78 -0.60
C TYR A 186 5.61 9.86 -0.55
N THR A 187 5.92 11.07 -1.04
CA THR A 187 4.95 12.17 -1.12
C THR A 187 4.37 12.25 -2.53
N SER A 188 3.05 12.16 -2.62
CA SER A 188 2.29 12.25 -3.87
C SER A 188 1.71 13.66 -4.05
N PRO A 189 1.70 14.24 -5.27
CA PRO A 189 2.36 13.72 -6.45
C PRO A 189 3.89 13.88 -6.37
N SER A 190 4.61 12.90 -6.90
CA SER A 190 6.05 13.08 -7.07
C SER A 190 6.31 14.14 -8.15
N PRO A 191 7.39 14.93 -8.05
CA PRO A 191 7.79 15.86 -9.11
C PRO A 191 7.97 15.19 -10.49
N ARG A 192 8.13 13.87 -10.51
CA ARG A 192 8.23 13.06 -11.74
C ARG A 192 6.88 12.52 -12.24
N ASP A 193 5.80 12.66 -11.48
CA ASP A 193 4.49 12.11 -11.87
C ASP A 193 3.86 12.86 -13.06
N GLY A 194 4.32 14.08 -13.36
CA GLY A 194 3.89 14.88 -14.50
C GLY A 194 4.74 14.71 -15.77
N LEU A 195 5.76 13.85 -15.73
CA LEU A 195 6.72 13.66 -16.84
C LEU A 195 6.60 12.28 -17.53
N LEU A 196 5.54 11.50 -17.20
CA LEU A 196 5.29 10.19 -17.79
C LEU A 196 3.90 10.15 -18.42
#